data_89654bf8aedecb59637193d16988875b
#
_entry.id   89654bf8aedecb59637193d16988875b
#
_cell.length_a   1.000
_cell.length_b   1.000
_cell.length_c   1.000
_cell.angle_alpha   90.00
_cell.angle_beta   90.00
_cell.angle_gamma   90.00
#
_symmetry.space_group_name_H-M   'P 1'
#
loop_
_entity.id
_entity.type
_entity.pdbx_description
1 polymer ?
#
loop_
_entity_poly.entity_id
_entity_poly.type
_entity_poly.pdbx_seq_one_letter_code
_entity_poly.pdbx_strand_id
1 'polypeptide(L)'
;MPEYPIVQVRSEEIIGDEGMGSKPKFWFNRDGQRWLFKEARDGTGEDWAEKVVAEVARVAGISAATVELAEFSGRRGCASLSFANPDKAETLIHGNEILAGFVLGYDPQKKFHQSDHTLDNIATAIRRMFPEKSHQDGVLAELARYFVLDALVGNTDRHHENWGIVMQAAHKEQAVEMTMQVAPSFDHASSLGRELLDEARGNILALGSIGNYARRGHGAIFQNTTDRRGVNPLELVDVGVRSFPDYFLPALQRLKGVPLQGLQNTVADVPLVRMTEVTKSFVKAFMTYTYDVLTKLAP
;
A
#
# COMPACT_ATOMS: atom_id res chain seq x y z
N MET A 1 -23.64 -4.05 7.54
CA MET A 1 -23.58 -3.35 6.21
C MET A 1 -23.63 -4.41 5.14
N PRO A 2 -24.01 -4.11 3.89
CA PRO A 2 -23.96 -5.12 2.83
C PRO A 2 -22.51 -5.56 2.58
N GLU A 3 -22.33 -6.85 2.24
CA GLU A 3 -21.03 -7.39 1.86
C GLU A 3 -20.45 -6.65 0.63
N TYR A 4 -19.12 -6.60 0.54
CA TYR A 4 -18.47 -6.05 -0.66
C TYR A 4 -18.85 -6.86 -1.90
N PRO A 5 -19.27 -6.21 -2.99
CA PRO A 5 -19.58 -6.89 -4.23
C PRO A 5 -18.34 -7.55 -4.83
N ILE A 6 -18.55 -8.66 -5.54
CA ILE A 6 -17.51 -9.31 -6.34
C ILE A 6 -17.76 -8.98 -7.79
N VAL A 7 -16.88 -8.17 -8.37
CA VAL A 7 -16.95 -7.73 -9.76
C VAL A 7 -16.63 -8.90 -10.70
N GLN A 8 -17.58 -9.32 -11.52
CA GLN A 8 -17.36 -10.31 -12.57
C GLN A 8 -16.78 -9.59 -13.80
N VAL A 9 -15.50 -9.82 -14.10
CA VAL A 9 -14.84 -9.24 -15.27
C VAL A 9 -15.17 -10.09 -16.49
N ARG A 10 -15.53 -9.45 -17.61
CA ARG A 10 -15.90 -10.13 -18.85
C ARG A 10 -14.78 -9.99 -19.88
N SER A 11 -14.62 -11.01 -20.73
CA SER A 11 -13.53 -11.03 -21.73
C SER A 11 -13.59 -9.85 -22.71
N GLU A 12 -14.79 -9.39 -23.04
CA GLU A 12 -15.00 -8.24 -23.93
C GLU A 12 -14.60 -6.88 -23.32
N GLU A 13 -14.42 -6.83 -22.00
CA GLU A 13 -13.97 -5.62 -21.30
C GLU A 13 -12.44 -5.46 -21.32
N ILE A 14 -11.68 -6.52 -21.65
CA ILE A 14 -10.22 -6.52 -21.62
C ILE A 14 -9.66 -5.62 -22.72
N ILE A 15 -8.75 -4.72 -22.35
CA ILE A 15 -8.13 -3.76 -23.26
C ILE A 15 -6.61 -3.96 -23.43
N GLY A 16 -5.98 -4.81 -22.63
CA GLY A 16 -4.55 -5.14 -22.77
C GLY A 16 -3.96 -5.79 -21.54
N ASP A 17 -2.83 -6.45 -21.74
CA ASP A 17 -2.05 -7.06 -20.67
C ASP A 17 -1.19 -6.03 -19.93
N GLU A 18 -0.92 -6.30 -18.64
CA GLU A 18 0.04 -5.53 -17.85
C GLU A 18 1.33 -6.35 -17.66
N GLY A 19 2.40 -5.88 -18.26
CA GLY A 19 3.69 -6.60 -18.29
C GLY A 19 4.50 -6.53 -17.00
N MET A 20 4.17 -5.65 -16.05
CA MET A 20 4.94 -5.48 -14.82
C MET A 20 4.55 -6.51 -13.75
N GLY A 21 5.55 -7.20 -13.15
CA GLY A 21 5.37 -8.15 -12.04
C GLY A 21 5.17 -9.59 -12.47
N SER A 22 4.98 -10.48 -11.47
CA SER A 22 5.04 -11.95 -11.66
C SER A 22 3.69 -12.65 -11.74
N LYS A 23 2.57 -11.93 -11.63
CA LYS A 23 1.21 -12.50 -11.59
C LYS A 23 0.46 -12.18 -12.87
N PRO A 24 -0.49 -13.04 -13.30
CA PRO A 24 -1.44 -12.69 -14.35
C PRO A 24 -2.21 -11.43 -13.97
N LYS A 25 -2.15 -10.43 -14.79
CA LYS A 25 -2.85 -9.17 -14.64
C LYS A 25 -3.08 -8.52 -15.99
N PHE A 26 -4.22 -7.84 -16.11
CA PHE A 26 -4.61 -7.18 -17.34
C PHE A 26 -5.47 -5.95 -17.05
N TRP A 27 -5.45 -5.03 -17.98
CA TRP A 27 -6.31 -3.87 -17.97
C TRP A 27 -7.66 -4.18 -18.61
N PHE A 28 -8.72 -3.68 -18.00
CA PHE A 28 -10.06 -3.74 -18.55
C PHE A 28 -10.79 -2.41 -18.39
N ASN A 29 -11.79 -2.16 -19.24
CA ASN A 29 -12.63 -0.96 -19.19
C ASN A 29 -14.05 -1.35 -18.74
N ARG A 30 -14.56 -0.65 -17.73
CA ARG A 30 -15.92 -0.76 -17.25
C ARG A 30 -16.49 0.61 -16.94
N ASP A 31 -17.65 0.92 -17.50
CA ASP A 31 -18.36 2.19 -17.33
C ASP A 31 -17.47 3.42 -17.64
N GLY A 32 -16.63 3.30 -18.68
CA GLY A 32 -15.69 4.34 -19.09
C GLY A 32 -14.48 4.51 -18.19
N GLN A 33 -14.31 3.65 -17.20
CA GLN A 33 -13.17 3.67 -16.27
C GLN A 33 -12.22 2.52 -16.56
N ARG A 34 -10.91 2.80 -16.47
CA ARG A 34 -9.85 1.82 -16.64
C ARG A 34 -9.49 1.16 -15.31
N TRP A 35 -9.54 -0.16 -15.28
CA TRP A 35 -9.26 -0.98 -14.10
C TRP A 35 -8.16 -1.97 -14.39
N LEU A 36 -7.33 -2.25 -13.38
CA LEU A 36 -6.32 -3.31 -13.40
C LEU A 36 -6.82 -4.50 -12.61
N PHE A 37 -7.14 -5.62 -13.30
CA PHE A 37 -7.39 -6.90 -12.65
C PHE A 37 -6.04 -7.53 -12.25
N LYS A 38 -5.96 -8.02 -11.02
CA LYS A 38 -4.83 -8.77 -10.48
C LYS A 38 -5.35 -10.11 -9.94
N GLU A 39 -4.88 -11.23 -10.51
CA GLU A 39 -5.24 -12.56 -10.02
C GLU A 39 -4.57 -12.82 -8.67
N ALA A 40 -5.32 -13.36 -7.71
CA ALA A 40 -4.78 -13.81 -6.43
C ALA A 40 -4.16 -15.20 -6.58
N ARG A 41 -3.02 -15.44 -5.93
CA ARG A 41 -2.42 -16.77 -5.86
C ARG A 41 -3.34 -17.73 -5.10
N ASP A 42 -3.40 -18.97 -5.57
CA ASP A 42 -4.19 -20.02 -4.91
C ASP A 42 -3.74 -20.21 -3.45
N GLY A 43 -4.72 -20.37 -2.57
CA GLY A 43 -4.48 -20.56 -1.13
C GLY A 43 -4.04 -19.28 -0.38
N THR A 44 -4.04 -18.13 -1.03
CA THR A 44 -3.71 -16.84 -0.39
C THR A 44 -4.91 -15.91 -0.30
N GLY A 45 -4.79 -14.87 0.52
CA GLY A 45 -5.79 -13.82 0.68
C GLY A 45 -5.43 -12.50 0.00
N GLU A 46 -4.67 -12.53 -1.09
CA GLU A 46 -4.18 -11.32 -1.77
C GLU A 46 -5.31 -10.40 -2.23
N ASP A 47 -6.43 -10.97 -2.69
CA ASP A 47 -7.60 -10.23 -3.16
C ASP A 47 -8.30 -9.46 -2.04
N TRP A 48 -8.63 -10.14 -0.94
CA TRP A 48 -9.28 -9.47 0.18
C TRP A 48 -8.32 -8.58 0.97
N ALA A 49 -7.03 -8.90 1.04
CA ALA A 49 -6.04 -8.04 1.70
C ALA A 49 -5.94 -6.68 0.98
N GLU A 50 -5.83 -6.67 -0.35
CA GLU A 50 -5.82 -5.44 -1.15
C GLU A 50 -7.10 -4.62 -0.92
N LYS A 51 -8.29 -5.27 -0.97
CA LYS A 51 -9.58 -4.60 -0.74
C LYS A 51 -9.70 -4.03 0.68
N VAL A 52 -9.42 -4.83 1.70
CA VAL A 52 -9.55 -4.40 3.10
C VAL A 52 -8.60 -3.22 3.39
N VAL A 53 -7.35 -3.27 2.90
CA VAL A 53 -6.42 -2.17 3.14
C VAL A 53 -6.86 -0.87 2.45
N ALA A 54 -7.39 -0.94 1.23
CA ALA A 54 -7.96 0.22 0.55
C ALA A 54 -9.11 0.85 1.38
N GLU A 55 -9.99 0.03 1.96
CA GLU A 55 -11.08 0.51 2.80
C GLU A 55 -10.59 1.04 4.17
N VAL A 56 -9.59 0.39 4.78
CA VAL A 56 -8.91 0.88 5.99
C VAL A 56 -8.31 2.26 5.73
N ALA A 57 -7.61 2.43 4.61
CA ALA A 57 -7.04 3.72 4.21
C ALA A 57 -8.14 4.79 4.05
N ARG A 58 -9.26 4.46 3.38
CA ARG A 58 -10.41 5.36 3.23
C ARG A 58 -10.98 5.81 4.58
N VAL A 59 -11.18 4.86 5.52
CA VAL A 59 -11.67 5.16 6.88
C VAL A 59 -10.67 6.03 7.65
N ALA A 60 -9.36 5.78 7.47
CA ALA A 60 -8.30 6.57 8.09
C ALA A 60 -8.07 7.93 7.39
N GLY A 61 -8.74 8.19 6.26
CA GLY A 61 -8.56 9.39 5.45
C GLY A 61 -7.16 9.48 4.85
N ILE A 62 -6.60 8.33 4.46
CA ILE A 62 -5.33 8.19 3.74
C ILE A 62 -5.67 7.96 2.27
N SER A 63 -4.96 8.64 1.36
CA SER A 63 -5.14 8.46 -0.07
C SER A 63 -4.69 7.06 -0.49
N ALA A 64 -5.59 6.27 -1.05
CA ALA A 64 -5.29 4.94 -1.59
C ALA A 64 -6.09 4.66 -2.86
N ALA A 65 -5.57 3.78 -3.70
CA ALA A 65 -6.28 3.33 -4.89
C ALA A 65 -7.63 2.70 -4.52
N THR A 66 -8.64 2.96 -5.32
CA THR A 66 -9.94 2.27 -5.18
C THR A 66 -9.80 0.84 -5.64
N VAL A 67 -10.19 -0.10 -4.79
CA VAL A 67 -10.07 -1.54 -5.06
C VAL A 67 -11.41 -2.22 -4.86
N GLU A 68 -11.76 -3.15 -5.74
CA GLU A 68 -12.91 -4.04 -5.62
C GLU A 68 -12.46 -5.50 -5.63
N LEU A 69 -13.21 -6.36 -4.90
CA LEU A 69 -13.07 -7.80 -5.09
C LEU A 69 -13.51 -8.14 -6.51
N ALA A 70 -12.76 -8.99 -7.20
CA ALA A 70 -13.06 -9.32 -8.57
C ALA A 70 -12.86 -10.82 -8.88
N GLU A 71 -13.42 -11.24 -10.01
CA GLU A 71 -13.27 -12.58 -10.54
C GLU A 71 -13.27 -12.53 -12.07
N PHE A 72 -12.39 -13.33 -12.67
CA PHE A 72 -12.31 -13.51 -14.10
C PHE A 72 -12.17 -14.99 -14.44
N SER A 73 -13.06 -15.53 -15.26
CA SER A 73 -13.05 -16.95 -15.69
C SER A 73 -12.93 -17.93 -14.51
N GLY A 74 -13.62 -17.67 -13.38
CA GLY A 74 -13.56 -18.47 -12.16
C GLY A 74 -12.30 -18.29 -11.32
N ARG A 75 -11.37 -17.40 -11.72
CA ARG A 75 -10.15 -17.08 -10.96
C ARG A 75 -10.39 -15.85 -10.09
N ARG A 76 -10.11 -16.03 -8.78
CA ARG A 76 -10.24 -14.96 -7.79
C ARG A 76 -9.18 -13.88 -7.97
N GLY A 77 -9.54 -12.63 -7.70
CA GLY A 77 -8.61 -11.52 -7.74
C GLY A 77 -9.23 -10.24 -7.18
N CYS A 78 -8.56 -9.14 -7.40
CA CYS A 78 -9.06 -7.80 -7.16
C CYS A 78 -8.94 -6.95 -8.42
N ALA A 79 -9.75 -5.91 -8.49
CA ALA A 79 -9.70 -4.88 -9.51
C ALA A 79 -9.32 -3.55 -8.86
N SER A 80 -8.24 -2.92 -9.33
CA SER A 80 -7.79 -1.61 -8.87
C SER A 80 -8.12 -0.56 -9.93
N LEU A 81 -8.83 0.50 -9.55
CA LEU A 81 -9.11 1.63 -10.44
C LEU A 81 -7.81 2.36 -10.79
N SER A 82 -7.60 2.62 -12.08
CA SER A 82 -6.47 3.42 -12.52
C SER A 82 -6.54 4.83 -11.94
N PHE A 83 -5.47 5.25 -11.27
CA PHE A 83 -5.31 6.59 -10.73
C PHE A 83 -4.41 7.48 -11.59
N ALA A 84 -3.89 6.95 -12.71
CA ALA A 84 -3.22 7.71 -13.76
C ALA A 84 -3.96 7.46 -15.08
N ASN A 85 -4.32 8.52 -15.77
CA ASN A 85 -5.06 8.45 -17.03
C ASN A 85 -4.16 8.91 -18.19
N PRO A 86 -3.67 7.98 -19.05
CA PRO A 86 -2.84 8.35 -20.20
C PRO A 86 -3.52 9.33 -21.17
N ASP A 87 -4.85 9.26 -21.29
CA ASP A 87 -5.62 10.18 -22.17
C ASP A 87 -5.57 11.64 -21.68
N LYS A 88 -5.24 11.84 -20.39
CA LYS A 88 -5.00 13.14 -19.76
C LYS A 88 -3.53 13.48 -19.64
N ALA A 89 -2.66 12.75 -20.32
CA ALA A 89 -1.20 12.85 -20.20
C ALA A 89 -0.70 12.69 -18.75
N GLU A 90 -1.39 11.83 -17.98
CA GLU A 90 -0.97 11.45 -16.64
C GLU A 90 -0.08 10.21 -16.72
N THR A 91 1.07 10.25 -16.04
CA THR A 91 2.04 9.16 -15.97
C THR A 91 2.45 8.92 -14.53
N LEU A 92 2.47 7.66 -14.11
CA LEU A 92 3.05 7.27 -12.83
C LEU A 92 4.57 7.14 -12.98
N ILE A 93 5.32 7.88 -12.18
CA ILE A 93 6.76 7.73 -12.01
C ILE A 93 6.95 6.95 -10.70
N HIS A 94 7.50 5.76 -10.79
CA HIS A 94 7.70 4.90 -9.62
C HIS A 94 8.88 5.38 -8.75
N GLY A 95 8.86 5.00 -7.48
CA GLY A 95 9.90 5.37 -6.52
C GLY A 95 11.30 4.90 -6.93
N ASN A 96 11.45 3.74 -7.61
CA ASN A 96 12.73 3.29 -8.13
C ASN A 96 13.31 4.24 -9.19
N GLU A 97 12.48 4.81 -10.07
CA GLU A 97 12.89 5.80 -11.08
C GLU A 97 13.27 7.13 -10.41
N ILE A 98 12.47 7.56 -9.43
CA ILE A 98 12.74 8.78 -8.63
C ILE A 98 14.07 8.62 -7.89
N LEU A 99 14.26 7.50 -7.19
CA LEU A 99 15.50 7.26 -6.44
C LEU A 99 16.71 7.19 -7.35
N ALA A 100 16.61 6.53 -8.52
CA ALA A 100 17.69 6.47 -9.50
C ALA A 100 18.04 7.85 -10.06
N GLY A 101 17.07 8.72 -10.22
CA GLY A 101 17.29 10.09 -10.72
C GLY A 101 17.98 11.01 -9.71
N PHE A 102 17.85 10.76 -8.41
CA PHE A 102 18.26 11.71 -7.37
C PHE A 102 19.20 11.15 -6.30
N VAL A 103 19.41 9.82 -6.23
CA VAL A 103 20.32 9.16 -5.29
C VAL A 103 21.48 8.56 -6.08
N LEU A 104 22.70 9.01 -5.80
CA LEU A 104 23.89 8.57 -6.52
C LEU A 104 24.12 7.06 -6.33
N GLY A 105 24.25 6.34 -7.44
CA GLY A 105 24.54 4.89 -7.43
C GLY A 105 23.34 4.00 -7.14
N TYR A 106 22.12 4.57 -7.05
CA TYR A 106 20.90 3.77 -6.88
C TYR A 106 20.62 2.89 -8.09
N ASP A 107 20.45 1.58 -7.86
CA ASP A 107 20.09 0.62 -8.90
C ASP A 107 18.58 0.40 -8.97
N PRO A 108 17.84 0.96 -9.96
CA PRO A 108 16.40 0.82 -10.07
C PRO A 108 15.94 -0.59 -10.47
N GLN A 109 16.84 -1.44 -10.95
CA GLN A 109 16.54 -2.81 -11.40
C GLN A 109 16.67 -3.84 -10.29
N LYS A 110 17.25 -3.46 -9.16
CA LYS A 110 17.46 -4.36 -8.02
C LYS A 110 16.17 -4.52 -7.21
N LYS A 111 15.30 -5.45 -7.63
CA LYS A 111 13.98 -5.68 -7.03
C LYS A 111 14.01 -6.22 -5.60
N PHE A 112 15.03 -7.02 -5.25
CA PHE A 112 15.15 -7.66 -3.94
C PHE A 112 16.40 -7.16 -3.22
N HIS A 113 16.29 -7.04 -1.89
CA HIS A 113 17.40 -6.60 -1.02
C HIS A 113 18.01 -5.25 -1.46
N GLN A 114 17.16 -4.33 -1.92
CA GLN A 114 17.57 -2.97 -2.29
C GLN A 114 17.82 -2.14 -1.03
N SER A 115 18.98 -2.29 -0.42
CA SER A 115 19.32 -1.64 0.86
C SER A 115 19.42 -0.11 0.76
N ASP A 116 19.56 0.45 -0.45
CA ASP A 116 19.53 1.90 -0.66
C ASP A 116 18.09 2.47 -0.61
N HIS A 117 17.06 1.62 -0.54
CA HIS A 117 15.68 2.04 -0.31
C HIS A 117 15.48 2.32 1.19
N THR A 118 15.89 3.49 1.63
CA THR A 118 15.83 3.98 3.02
C THR A 118 14.97 5.23 3.13
N LEU A 119 14.47 5.57 4.34
CA LEU A 119 13.75 6.82 4.58
C LEU A 119 14.60 8.05 4.22
N ASP A 120 15.90 8.02 4.50
CA ASP A 120 16.82 9.13 4.20
C ASP A 120 16.99 9.35 2.69
N ASN A 121 17.13 8.27 1.91
CA ASN A 121 17.24 8.35 0.47
C ASN A 121 15.91 8.79 -0.18
N ILE A 122 14.77 8.30 0.33
CA ILE A 122 13.44 8.77 -0.09
C ILE A 122 13.32 10.28 0.16
N ALA A 123 13.62 10.73 1.38
CA ALA A 123 13.54 12.15 1.72
C ALA A 123 14.50 13.00 0.88
N THR A 124 15.71 12.49 0.62
CA THR A 124 16.70 13.17 -0.23
C THR A 124 16.20 13.30 -1.67
N ALA A 125 15.66 12.23 -2.24
CA ALA A 125 15.12 12.24 -3.60
C ALA A 125 13.95 13.22 -3.74
N ILE A 126 13.00 13.20 -2.79
CA ILE A 126 11.85 14.11 -2.79
C ILE A 126 12.31 15.58 -2.66
N ARG A 127 13.25 15.89 -1.77
CA ARG A 127 13.78 17.25 -1.60
C ARG A 127 14.51 17.76 -2.84
N ARG A 128 15.12 16.88 -3.61
CA ARG A 128 15.80 17.24 -4.88
C ARG A 128 14.83 17.35 -6.06
N MET A 129 13.77 16.53 -6.07
CA MET A 129 12.76 16.53 -7.12
C MET A 129 11.88 17.79 -7.07
N PHE A 130 11.50 18.24 -5.88
CA PHE A 130 10.60 19.36 -5.70
C PHE A 130 11.38 20.62 -5.26
N PRO A 131 11.31 21.73 -6.04
CA PRO A 131 12.01 22.98 -5.68
C PRO A 131 11.45 23.64 -4.42
N GLU A 132 10.13 23.57 -4.23
CA GLU A 132 9.44 24.27 -3.15
C GLU A 132 9.31 23.40 -1.90
N LYS A 133 9.70 23.98 -0.75
CA LYS A 133 9.63 23.27 0.53
C LYS A 133 8.21 22.80 0.89
N SER A 134 7.19 23.56 0.58
CA SER A 134 5.79 23.20 0.81
C SER A 134 5.40 21.91 0.08
N HIS A 135 5.85 21.74 -1.18
CA HIS A 135 5.63 20.52 -1.94
C HIS A 135 6.43 19.35 -1.37
N GLN A 136 7.71 19.57 -1.00
CA GLN A 136 8.52 18.54 -0.33
C GLN A 136 7.84 18.02 0.93
N ASP A 137 7.42 18.96 1.81
CA ASP A 137 6.78 18.63 3.08
C ASP A 137 5.44 17.91 2.87
N GLY A 138 4.65 18.32 1.87
CA GLY A 138 3.39 17.66 1.50
C GLY A 138 3.58 16.22 1.06
N VAL A 139 4.56 15.96 0.19
CA VAL A 139 4.89 14.62 -0.29
C VAL A 139 5.41 13.73 0.84
N LEU A 140 6.34 14.23 1.65
CA LEU A 140 6.90 13.48 2.78
C LEU A 140 5.86 13.17 3.85
N ALA A 141 4.95 14.11 4.12
CA ALA A 141 3.83 13.88 5.04
C ALA A 141 2.88 12.80 4.54
N GLU A 142 2.58 12.76 3.23
CA GLU A 142 1.73 11.72 2.65
C GLU A 142 2.42 10.34 2.66
N LEU A 143 3.71 10.27 2.30
CA LEU A 143 4.48 9.02 2.41
C LEU A 143 4.56 8.51 3.86
N ALA A 144 4.71 9.39 4.84
CA ALA A 144 4.67 9.00 6.26
C ALA A 144 3.31 8.37 6.64
N ARG A 145 2.18 8.87 6.10
CA ARG A 145 0.87 8.24 6.28
C ARG A 145 0.81 6.84 5.66
N TYR A 146 1.44 6.64 4.50
CA TYR A 146 1.51 5.31 3.86
C TYR A 146 2.33 4.33 4.71
N PHE A 147 3.45 4.76 5.28
CA PHE A 147 4.25 3.91 6.16
C PHE A 147 3.53 3.59 7.48
N VAL A 148 2.74 4.52 8.02
CA VAL A 148 1.87 4.26 9.17
C VAL A 148 0.74 3.29 8.80
N LEU A 149 0.15 3.41 7.60
CA LEU A 149 -0.82 2.44 7.08
C LEU A 149 -0.19 1.06 6.93
N ASP A 150 1.00 0.97 6.32
CA ASP A 150 1.73 -0.29 6.17
C ASP A 150 2.00 -0.97 7.53
N ALA A 151 2.36 -0.20 8.54
CA ALA A 151 2.56 -0.71 9.90
C ALA A 151 1.25 -1.18 10.55
N LEU A 152 0.14 -0.48 10.32
CA LEU A 152 -1.18 -0.85 10.83
C LEU A 152 -1.66 -2.19 10.27
N VAL A 153 -1.45 -2.41 8.97
CA VAL A 153 -1.91 -3.60 8.25
C VAL A 153 -0.85 -4.68 8.08
N GLY A 154 0.39 -4.41 8.52
CA GLY A 154 1.52 -5.33 8.39
C GLY A 154 1.94 -5.56 6.94
N ASN A 155 1.89 -4.54 6.08
CA ASN A 155 2.40 -4.62 4.73
C ASN A 155 3.93 -4.72 4.73
N THR A 156 4.47 -5.82 4.25
CA THR A 156 5.91 -6.06 4.19
C THR A 156 6.52 -5.79 2.80
N ASP A 157 5.71 -5.39 1.84
CA ASP A 157 6.12 -5.30 0.43
C ASP A 157 6.09 -3.87 -0.14
N ARG A 158 6.29 -2.85 0.72
CA ARG A 158 6.47 -1.47 0.26
C ARG A 158 7.85 -1.28 -0.38
N HIS A 159 8.12 -2.01 -1.47
CA HIS A 159 9.35 -1.83 -2.23
C HIS A 159 9.28 -0.56 -3.11
N HIS A 160 10.37 -0.19 -3.73
CA HIS A 160 10.53 1.08 -4.44
C HIS A 160 9.62 1.23 -5.68
N GLU A 161 9.01 0.16 -6.19
CA GLU A 161 8.01 0.22 -7.26
C GLU A 161 6.57 0.39 -6.73
N ASN A 162 6.33 0.28 -5.39
CA ASN A 162 5.01 0.33 -4.77
C ASN A 162 4.65 1.70 -4.16
N TRP A 163 5.34 2.75 -4.58
CA TRP A 163 5.01 4.14 -4.36
C TRP A 163 5.49 4.98 -5.54
N GLY A 164 4.99 6.20 -5.68
CA GLY A 164 5.42 7.05 -6.77
C GLY A 164 4.72 8.40 -6.80
N ILE A 165 4.98 9.12 -7.88
CA ILE A 165 4.42 10.44 -8.18
C ILE A 165 3.64 10.34 -9.50
N VAL A 166 2.40 10.80 -9.50
CA VAL A 166 1.65 11.03 -10.74
C VAL A 166 2.04 12.40 -11.27
N MET A 167 2.59 12.40 -12.47
CA MET A 167 2.94 13.60 -13.22
C MET A 167 1.91 13.80 -14.33
N GLN A 168 1.43 15.02 -14.49
CA GLN A 168 0.58 15.42 -15.59
C GLN A 168 1.22 16.59 -16.34
N ALA A 169 1.31 16.47 -17.66
CA ALA A 169 1.75 17.55 -18.54
C ALA A 169 0.53 18.18 -19.25
N ALA A 170 0.32 19.46 -19.04
CA ALA A 170 -0.73 20.23 -19.72
C ALA A 170 -0.10 21.24 -20.66
N HIS A 171 -0.47 21.20 -21.95
CA HIS A 171 -0.05 22.20 -22.93
C HIS A 171 -0.94 23.45 -22.79
N LYS A 172 -0.35 24.57 -22.41
CA LYS A 172 -0.95 25.91 -22.46
C LYS A 172 -0.23 26.75 -23.52
N GLU A 173 -0.96 27.57 -24.25
CA GLU A 173 -0.59 28.34 -25.46
C GLU A 173 0.91 28.60 -25.75
N GLN A 174 1.75 28.80 -24.74
CA GLN A 174 3.20 29.07 -24.90
C GLN A 174 4.09 28.32 -23.89
N ALA A 175 3.52 27.41 -23.08
CA ALA A 175 4.26 26.69 -22.05
C ALA A 175 3.68 25.29 -21.80
N VAL A 176 4.51 24.38 -21.34
CA VAL A 176 4.07 23.11 -20.76
C VAL A 176 4.01 23.31 -19.24
N GLU A 177 2.82 23.24 -18.68
CA GLU A 177 2.64 23.23 -17.24
C GLU A 177 2.70 21.79 -16.75
N MET A 178 3.57 21.53 -15.79
CA MET A 178 3.70 20.21 -15.17
C MET A 178 3.16 20.25 -13.75
N THR A 179 2.19 19.38 -13.46
CA THR A 179 1.73 19.15 -12.10
C THR A 179 2.24 17.79 -11.62
N MET A 180 2.61 17.72 -10.36
CA MET A 180 3.10 16.51 -9.71
C MET A 180 2.41 16.32 -8.37
N GLN A 181 1.89 15.12 -8.13
CA GLN A 181 1.25 14.76 -6.86
C GLN A 181 1.62 13.33 -6.47
N VAL A 182 1.60 13.04 -5.17
CA VAL A 182 1.82 11.68 -4.68
C VAL A 182 0.74 10.77 -5.27
N ALA A 183 1.14 9.65 -5.87
CA ALA A 183 0.20 8.62 -6.26
C ALA A 183 -0.56 8.11 -5.04
N PRO A 184 -1.87 7.83 -5.12
CA PRO A 184 -2.55 7.12 -4.05
C PRO A 184 -1.78 5.87 -3.65
N SER A 185 -1.77 5.49 -2.37
CA SER A 185 -1.12 4.25 -1.93
C SER A 185 -1.75 3.04 -2.63
N PHE A 186 -0.93 2.12 -3.12
CA PHE A 186 -1.36 0.98 -3.93
C PHE A 186 -0.51 -0.27 -3.64
N ASP A 187 -0.94 -1.42 -4.14
CA ASP A 187 -0.29 -2.73 -4.03
C ASP A 187 -0.10 -3.20 -2.59
N HIS A 188 -1.23 -3.37 -1.88
CA HIS A 188 -1.27 -3.77 -0.48
C HIS A 188 -1.53 -5.27 -0.27
N ALA A 189 -1.45 -6.08 -1.33
CA ALA A 189 -1.77 -7.50 -1.26
C ALA A 189 -0.92 -8.28 -0.24
N SER A 190 0.26 -7.79 0.14
CA SER A 190 1.17 -8.43 1.10
C SER A 190 0.92 -8.00 2.56
N SER A 191 -0.36 -7.93 2.94
CA SER A 191 -0.83 -7.43 4.24
C SER A 191 -1.69 -8.45 4.99
N LEU A 192 -1.94 -8.18 6.28
CA LEU A 192 -2.97 -8.81 7.11
C LEU A 192 -2.84 -10.35 7.23
N GLY A 193 -1.64 -10.90 7.04
CA GLY A 193 -1.41 -12.34 7.12
C GLY A 193 -2.07 -13.14 5.99
N ARG A 194 -2.13 -12.55 4.80
CA ARG A 194 -2.75 -13.13 3.59
C ARG A 194 -2.20 -14.52 3.21
N GLU A 195 -0.97 -14.83 3.62
CA GLU A 195 -0.27 -16.09 3.34
C GLU A 195 -0.62 -17.21 4.32
N LEU A 196 -1.24 -16.89 5.45
CA LEU A 196 -1.56 -17.86 6.48
C LEU A 196 -2.80 -18.69 6.11
N LEU A 197 -2.76 -19.99 6.46
CA LEU A 197 -3.94 -20.85 6.47
C LEU A 197 -4.74 -20.67 7.79
N ASP A 198 -6.01 -21.03 7.79
CA ASP A 198 -6.90 -20.86 8.94
C ASP A 198 -6.42 -21.60 10.20
N GLU A 199 -5.81 -22.77 10.05
CA GLU A 199 -5.19 -23.51 11.16
C GLU A 199 -4.09 -22.66 11.84
N ALA A 200 -3.20 -22.04 11.06
CA ALA A 200 -2.14 -21.21 11.59
C ALA A 200 -2.72 -19.94 12.27
N ARG A 201 -3.74 -19.32 11.67
CA ARG A 201 -4.45 -18.18 12.27
C ARG A 201 -5.11 -18.56 13.59
N GLY A 202 -5.81 -19.69 13.62
CA GLY A 202 -6.45 -20.24 14.82
C GLY A 202 -5.43 -20.49 15.94
N ASN A 203 -4.30 -21.08 15.63
CA ASN A 203 -3.20 -21.32 16.58
C ASN A 203 -2.62 -20.03 17.13
N ILE A 204 -2.37 -19.01 16.27
CA ILE A 204 -1.88 -17.70 16.71
C ILE A 204 -2.87 -17.01 17.66
N LEU A 205 -4.18 -17.08 17.33
CA LEU A 205 -5.23 -16.52 18.18
C LEU A 205 -5.30 -17.24 19.53
N ALA A 206 -5.33 -18.58 19.53
CA ALA A 206 -5.44 -19.40 20.75
C ALA A 206 -4.24 -19.18 21.68
N LEU A 207 -3.05 -19.00 21.14
CA LEU A 207 -1.82 -18.74 21.91
C LEU A 207 -1.62 -17.27 22.29
N GLY A 208 -2.49 -16.35 21.88
CA GLY A 208 -2.32 -14.91 22.10
C GLY A 208 -1.02 -14.34 21.48
N SER A 209 -0.50 -14.96 20.43
CA SER A 209 0.82 -14.66 19.87
C SER A 209 0.80 -13.70 18.66
N ILE A 210 -0.26 -12.90 18.53
CA ILE A 210 -0.41 -11.86 17.50
C ILE A 210 0.79 -10.92 17.46
N GLY A 211 1.27 -10.46 18.62
CA GLY A 211 2.41 -9.56 18.69
C GLY A 211 3.71 -10.17 18.15
N ASN A 212 3.93 -11.45 18.42
CA ASN A 212 5.09 -12.19 17.88
C ASN A 212 5.00 -12.31 16.35
N TYR A 213 3.80 -12.56 15.82
CA TYR A 213 3.57 -12.61 14.38
C TYR A 213 3.80 -11.23 13.75
N ALA A 214 3.20 -10.16 14.27
CA ALA A 214 3.32 -8.81 13.72
C ALA A 214 4.77 -8.31 13.66
N ARG A 215 5.61 -8.69 14.64
CA ARG A 215 7.02 -8.28 14.71
C ARG A 215 7.99 -9.16 13.92
N ARG A 216 7.53 -10.29 13.39
CA ARG A 216 8.40 -11.24 12.66
C ARG A 216 8.65 -10.81 11.21
N GLY A 217 7.71 -10.09 10.58
CA GLY A 217 7.81 -9.67 9.18
C GLY A 217 8.92 -8.64 8.97
N HIS A 218 9.62 -8.73 7.85
CA HIS A 218 10.60 -7.73 7.41
C HIS A 218 10.02 -7.00 6.21
N GLY A 219 10.10 -5.66 6.24
CA GLY A 219 9.65 -4.81 5.14
C GLY A 219 10.68 -4.71 4.01
N ALA A 220 10.35 -3.93 2.99
CA ALA A 220 11.23 -3.65 1.86
C ALA A 220 11.93 -2.28 1.95
N ILE A 221 11.79 -1.58 3.09
CA ILE A 221 12.53 -0.36 3.41
C ILE A 221 13.59 -0.71 4.46
N PHE A 222 14.81 -0.24 4.26
CA PHE A 222 15.96 -0.53 5.10
C PHE A 222 16.26 0.65 6.03
N GLN A 223 16.84 0.38 7.20
CA GLN A 223 17.28 1.46 8.08
C GLN A 223 18.59 2.07 7.57
N ASN A 224 19.54 1.21 7.17
CA ASN A 224 20.84 1.64 6.63
C ASN A 224 21.13 0.91 5.32
N THR A 225 21.94 1.53 4.47
CA THR A 225 22.36 0.97 3.17
C THR A 225 23.20 -0.31 3.28
N THR A 226 23.72 -0.61 4.47
CA THR A 226 24.54 -1.80 4.77
C THR A 226 23.73 -2.95 5.33
N ASP A 227 22.44 -2.75 5.61
CA ASP A 227 21.60 -3.76 6.22
C ASP A 227 21.28 -4.90 5.22
N ARG A 228 21.16 -6.11 5.74
CA ARG A 228 20.83 -7.30 4.95
C ARG A 228 19.34 -7.54 4.81
N ARG A 229 18.53 -6.92 5.67
CA ARG A 229 17.06 -7.09 5.71
C ARG A 229 16.41 -5.75 5.93
N GLY A 230 15.26 -5.56 5.33
CA GLY A 230 14.45 -4.38 5.59
C GLY A 230 13.88 -4.39 7.01
N VAL A 231 13.49 -3.23 7.46
CA VAL A 231 12.95 -3.00 8.81
C VAL A 231 11.51 -3.54 8.89
N ASN A 232 11.12 -4.07 10.05
CA ASN A 232 9.71 -4.39 10.31
C ASN A 232 8.86 -3.11 10.17
N PRO A 233 7.65 -3.14 9.59
CA PRO A 233 6.83 -1.94 9.38
C PRO A 233 6.55 -1.15 10.68
N LEU A 234 6.34 -1.80 11.82
CA LEU A 234 6.16 -1.12 13.11
C LEU A 234 7.45 -0.42 13.58
N GLU A 235 8.60 -1.08 13.39
CA GLU A 235 9.90 -0.50 13.70
C GLU A 235 10.25 0.66 12.75
N LEU A 236 9.84 0.57 11.48
CA LEU A 236 10.03 1.65 10.51
C LEU A 236 9.34 2.93 10.95
N VAL A 237 8.12 2.84 11.51
CA VAL A 237 7.42 4.01 12.05
C VAL A 237 8.16 4.59 13.25
N ASP A 238 8.71 3.76 14.14
CA ASP A 238 9.53 4.21 15.27
C ASP A 238 10.82 4.93 14.80
N VAL A 239 11.51 4.38 13.78
CA VAL A 239 12.62 5.06 13.10
C VAL A 239 12.17 6.40 12.52
N GLY A 240 11.02 6.41 11.83
CA GLY A 240 10.44 7.61 11.24
C GLY A 240 10.12 8.71 12.27
N VAL A 241 9.57 8.34 13.44
CA VAL A 241 9.32 9.28 14.55
C VAL A 241 10.62 9.91 15.04
N ARG A 242 11.71 9.14 15.13
CA ARG A 242 13.01 9.67 15.56
C ARG A 242 13.70 10.55 14.53
N SER A 243 13.64 10.18 13.25
CA SER A 243 14.40 10.85 12.18
C SER A 243 13.60 11.95 11.47
N PHE A 244 12.26 11.80 11.40
CA PHE A 244 11.35 12.68 10.67
C PHE A 244 10.07 12.97 11.48
N PRO A 245 10.19 13.49 12.73
CA PRO A 245 9.06 13.69 13.63
C PRO A 245 7.97 14.58 13.03
N ASP A 246 8.35 15.61 12.27
CA ASP A 246 7.43 16.56 11.65
C ASP A 246 6.42 15.91 10.68
N TYR A 247 6.72 14.72 10.15
CA TYR A 247 5.84 13.99 9.24
C TYR A 247 5.16 12.80 9.92
N PHE A 248 5.90 12.04 10.74
CA PHE A 248 5.35 10.83 11.36
C PHE A 248 4.44 11.11 12.55
N LEU A 249 4.73 12.10 13.40
CA LEU A 249 3.86 12.42 14.54
C LEU A 249 2.47 12.88 14.11
N PRO A 250 2.29 13.78 13.11
CA PRO A 250 0.97 14.11 12.60
C PRO A 250 0.23 12.93 11.97
N ALA A 251 0.94 12.02 11.27
CA ALA A 251 0.35 10.81 10.71
C ALA A 251 -0.20 9.89 11.82
N LEU A 252 0.56 9.69 12.90
CA LEU A 252 0.14 8.91 14.07
C LEU A 252 -1.01 9.58 14.84
N GLN A 253 -0.99 10.90 15.01
CA GLN A 253 -2.10 11.64 15.62
C GLN A 253 -3.40 11.47 14.82
N ARG A 254 -3.29 11.52 13.48
CA ARG A 254 -4.43 11.27 12.61
C ARG A 254 -4.98 9.85 12.82
N LEU A 255 -4.12 8.82 12.85
CA LEU A 255 -4.54 7.45 13.12
C LEU A 255 -5.20 7.33 14.50
N LYS A 256 -4.62 7.95 15.54
CA LYS A 256 -5.18 7.95 16.91
C LYS A 256 -6.59 8.55 16.98
N GLY A 257 -6.90 9.50 16.08
CA GLY A 257 -8.22 10.10 15.94
C GLY A 257 -9.26 9.20 15.25
N VAL A 258 -8.85 8.08 14.65
CA VAL A 258 -9.75 7.15 13.96
C VAL A 258 -10.19 6.05 14.92
N PRO A 259 -11.50 5.85 15.14
CA PRO A 259 -11.97 4.76 16.00
C PRO A 259 -11.57 3.39 15.46
N LEU A 260 -10.91 2.55 16.27
CA LEU A 260 -10.49 1.20 15.88
C LEU A 260 -11.67 0.37 15.33
N GLN A 261 -12.85 0.50 15.91
CA GLN A 261 -14.07 -0.19 15.45
C GLN A 261 -14.39 0.15 13.99
N GLY A 262 -14.16 1.41 13.55
CA GLY A 262 -14.37 1.81 12.15
C GLY A 262 -13.45 1.06 11.21
N LEU A 263 -12.18 0.88 11.60
CA LEU A 263 -11.19 0.11 10.83
C LEU A 263 -11.57 -1.38 10.79
N GLN A 264 -11.99 -1.95 11.90
CA GLN A 264 -12.40 -3.37 12.01
C GLN A 264 -13.69 -3.68 11.23
N ASN A 265 -14.58 -2.71 11.06
CA ASN A 265 -15.81 -2.90 10.29
C ASN A 265 -15.52 -3.19 8.81
N THR A 266 -14.41 -2.68 8.25
CA THR A 266 -14.01 -2.98 6.87
C THR A 266 -13.78 -4.48 6.63
N VAL A 267 -13.40 -5.22 7.66
CA VAL A 267 -13.19 -6.67 7.60
C VAL A 267 -14.52 -7.42 7.61
N ALA A 268 -15.51 -6.91 8.34
CA ALA A 268 -16.82 -7.56 8.48
C ALA A 268 -17.54 -7.68 7.14
N ASP A 269 -17.37 -6.70 6.26
CA ASP A 269 -18.07 -6.60 4.98
C ASP A 269 -17.45 -7.50 3.87
N VAL A 270 -16.33 -8.20 4.14
CA VAL A 270 -15.77 -9.17 3.19
C VAL A 270 -16.64 -10.43 3.17
N PRO A 271 -17.10 -10.91 1.98
CA PRO A 271 -17.90 -12.13 1.87
C PRO A 271 -17.18 -13.36 2.42
N LEU A 272 -17.92 -14.28 3.06
CA LEU A 272 -17.37 -15.50 3.64
C LEU A 272 -16.69 -16.40 2.60
N VAL A 273 -17.13 -16.36 1.35
CA VAL A 273 -16.49 -17.09 0.25
C VAL A 273 -15.06 -16.58 -0.06
N ARG A 274 -14.71 -15.39 0.43
CA ARG A 274 -13.37 -14.78 0.27
C ARG A 274 -12.57 -14.81 1.57
N MET A 275 -13.22 -14.69 2.72
CA MET A 275 -12.56 -14.54 4.01
C MET A 275 -13.37 -15.25 5.10
N THR A 276 -12.83 -16.33 5.67
CA THR A 276 -13.46 -17.12 6.72
C THR A 276 -13.60 -16.32 8.03
N GLU A 277 -14.45 -16.77 8.95
CA GLU A 277 -14.59 -16.14 10.27
C GLU A 277 -13.30 -16.19 11.10
N VAL A 278 -12.49 -17.25 10.95
CA VAL A 278 -11.17 -17.36 11.60
C VAL A 278 -10.25 -16.27 11.05
N THR A 279 -10.22 -16.10 9.74
CA THR A 279 -9.44 -15.04 9.09
C THR A 279 -9.90 -13.66 9.54
N LYS A 280 -11.22 -13.38 9.57
CA LYS A 280 -11.77 -12.11 10.05
C LYS A 280 -11.35 -11.83 11.50
N SER A 281 -11.44 -12.84 12.35
CA SER A 281 -11.03 -12.73 13.77
C SER A 281 -9.54 -12.44 13.92
N PHE A 282 -8.70 -13.13 13.14
CA PHE A 282 -7.25 -12.89 13.11
C PHE A 282 -6.93 -11.48 12.68
N VAL A 283 -7.49 -11.01 11.56
CA VAL A 283 -7.23 -9.67 11.00
C VAL A 283 -7.66 -8.58 11.97
N LYS A 284 -8.83 -8.72 12.63
CA LYS A 284 -9.27 -7.77 13.66
C LYS A 284 -8.32 -7.75 14.86
N ALA A 285 -7.87 -8.90 15.35
CA ALA A 285 -6.91 -9.01 16.45
C ALA A 285 -5.54 -8.41 16.04
N PHE A 286 -5.11 -8.65 14.81
CA PHE A 286 -3.87 -8.07 14.26
C PHE A 286 -3.94 -6.54 14.24
N MET A 287 -5.00 -5.96 13.66
CA MET A 287 -5.20 -4.51 13.63
C MET A 287 -5.34 -3.91 15.03
N THR A 288 -5.97 -4.61 15.97
CA THR A 288 -6.02 -4.16 17.37
C THR A 288 -4.61 -4.00 17.94
N TYR A 289 -3.78 -5.04 17.80
CA TYR A 289 -2.41 -5.02 18.30
C TYR A 289 -1.57 -3.91 17.67
N THR A 290 -1.58 -3.80 16.35
CA THR A 290 -0.77 -2.81 15.62
C THR A 290 -1.26 -1.38 15.90
N TYR A 291 -2.57 -1.17 15.95
CA TYR A 291 -3.18 0.11 16.34
C TYR A 291 -2.74 0.54 17.74
N ASP A 292 -2.78 -0.37 18.72
CA ASP A 292 -2.35 -0.09 20.10
C ASP A 292 -0.86 0.26 20.19
N VAL A 293 -0.02 -0.41 19.37
CA VAL A 293 1.42 -0.10 19.29
C VAL A 293 1.63 1.29 18.69
N LEU A 294 0.99 1.58 17.57
CA LEU A 294 1.18 2.84 16.83
C LEU A 294 0.63 4.04 17.59
N THR A 295 -0.55 3.91 18.21
CA THR A 295 -1.16 5.04 18.94
C THR A 295 -0.42 5.40 20.24
N LYS A 296 0.39 4.49 20.79
CA LYS A 296 1.30 4.78 21.90
C LYS A 296 2.52 5.62 21.49
N LEU A 297 2.89 5.63 20.21
CA LEU A 297 3.94 6.48 19.67
C LEU A 297 3.43 7.90 19.38
N ALA A 298 2.12 8.09 19.28
CA ALA A 298 1.52 9.41 19.10
C ALA A 298 1.56 10.19 20.42
N PRO A 299 1.92 11.50 20.37
CA PRO A 299 1.93 12.36 21.55
C PRO A 299 0.54 12.55 22.17
#